data_978d270bc8fd973dd6fd1f62f8f9dd80
#
_entry.id   978d270bc8fd973dd6fd1f62f8f9dd80
#
_cell.length_a   1.000
_cell.length_b   1.000
_cell.length_c   1.000
_cell.angle_alpha   90.00
_cell.angle_beta   90.00
_cell.angle_gamma   90.00
#
_symmetry.space_group_name_H-M   'P 1'
#
loop_
_entity.id
_entity.type
_entity.pdbx_description
1 polymer ?
#
loop_
_entity_poly.entity_id
_entity_poly.type
_entity_poly.pdbx_seq_one_letter_code
_entity_poly.pdbx_strand_id
1 'polypeptide(L)'
;MLTLYQPMMLSFVTQTLVKKPTVTNFKYYGDIAPTGFFDPLKLSNEKNSKYLREFELQHGRVAMVASTLIPLYEFMKPGTLGINYLADMDFGQQLPFWYVMALLEFGRMKSGWENPFSNGTTFSLKEDFQPGNHLNFNVEKISERAYNSELSNGRLAMLASAHIIGSELLTGHGLF
;
A
#
# COMPACT_ATOMS: atom_id res chain seq x y z
N MET A 1 14.02 -66.01 21.82
CA MET A 1 13.64 -64.71 22.42
C MET A 1 14.24 -63.60 21.54
N LEU A 2 13.49 -63.16 20.52
CA LEU A 2 13.89 -62.11 19.58
C LEU A 2 13.05 -60.89 19.91
N THR A 3 13.63 -59.94 20.59
CA THR A 3 13.04 -58.63 20.89
C THR A 3 13.08 -57.75 19.67
N LEU A 4 11.91 -57.39 19.20
CA LEU A 4 11.64 -56.47 18.13
C LEU A 4 12.17 -55.05 18.49
N TYR A 5 13.18 -54.60 17.77
CA TYR A 5 13.64 -53.22 17.78
C TYR A 5 12.76 -52.44 16.81
N GLN A 6 11.79 -51.70 17.32
CA GLN A 6 11.02 -50.79 16.50
C GLN A 6 11.85 -49.51 16.20
N PRO A 7 11.88 -49.08 14.96
CA PRO A 7 12.62 -47.84 14.62
C PRO A 7 11.84 -46.61 15.05
N MET A 8 12.30 -45.98 16.10
CA MET A 8 11.81 -44.71 16.63
C MET A 8 12.19 -43.49 15.77
N MET A 9 12.62 -43.73 14.53
CA MET A 9 13.18 -42.68 13.64
C MET A 9 12.22 -42.19 12.55
N LEU A 10 10.99 -42.72 12.49
CA LEU A 10 10.07 -42.30 11.41
C LEU A 10 9.04 -41.24 11.82
N SER A 11 9.01 -40.83 13.10
CA SER A 11 8.05 -39.83 13.57
C SER A 11 8.55 -38.38 13.47
N PHE A 12 9.85 -38.15 13.22
CA PHE A 12 10.41 -36.80 13.09
C PHE A 12 10.33 -36.20 11.68
N VAL A 13 10.09 -37.01 10.65
CA VAL A 13 10.07 -36.54 9.25
C VAL A 13 8.70 -36.09 8.79
N THR A 14 7.63 -36.46 9.52
CA THR A 14 6.24 -36.15 9.10
C THR A 14 5.64 -34.88 9.69
N GLN A 15 6.36 -34.15 10.52
CA GLN A 15 5.82 -32.91 11.13
C GLN A 15 6.28 -31.60 10.45
N THR A 16 7.04 -31.67 9.37
CA THR A 16 7.24 -30.51 8.48
C THR A 16 6.21 -30.43 7.38
N LEU A 17 5.12 -31.16 7.53
CA LEU A 17 4.03 -31.17 6.57
C LEU A 17 3.15 -29.94 6.75
N VAL A 18 3.34 -29.06 5.77
CA VAL A 18 2.28 -28.23 5.22
C VAL A 18 1.37 -27.63 6.28
N LYS A 19 1.86 -26.59 6.89
CA LYS A 19 0.97 -25.63 7.54
C LYS A 19 0.05 -25.13 6.43
N LYS A 20 -1.17 -25.70 6.38
CA LYS A 20 -2.25 -25.29 5.50
C LYS A 20 -2.28 -23.76 5.56
N PRO A 21 -2.22 -23.03 4.43
CA PRO A 21 -2.30 -21.58 4.49
C PRO A 21 -3.54 -21.25 5.29
N THR A 22 -3.36 -20.53 6.37
CA THR A 22 -4.48 -19.99 7.15
C THR A 22 -5.23 -19.15 6.13
N VAL A 23 -6.47 -19.52 5.85
CA VAL A 23 -7.33 -18.80 4.92
C VAL A 23 -7.33 -17.35 5.39
N THR A 24 -6.55 -16.54 4.74
CA THR A 24 -6.60 -15.10 4.96
C THR A 24 -7.96 -14.69 4.42
N ASN A 25 -8.85 -14.19 5.27
CA ASN A 25 -10.17 -13.63 4.88
C ASN A 25 -10.04 -12.39 3.97
N PHE A 26 -8.91 -12.25 3.35
CA PHE A 26 -8.47 -11.14 2.55
C PHE A 26 -8.34 -11.61 1.09
N LYS A 27 -9.15 -11.03 0.22
CA LYS A 27 -9.05 -11.27 -1.22
C LYS A 27 -7.93 -10.42 -1.80
N TYR A 28 -6.92 -11.08 -2.36
CA TYR A 28 -5.78 -10.44 -2.97
C TYR A 28 -6.15 -9.99 -4.40
N TYR A 29 -6.13 -8.69 -4.64
CA TYR A 29 -6.34 -8.08 -5.96
C TYR A 29 -5.03 -7.55 -6.53
N GLY A 30 -4.97 -7.36 -7.84
CA GLY A 30 -3.85 -6.66 -8.49
C GLY A 30 -2.79 -7.56 -9.11
N ASP A 31 -3.03 -8.87 -9.20
CA ASP A 31 -2.20 -9.79 -9.96
C ASP A 31 -2.60 -9.70 -11.45
N ILE A 32 -2.24 -8.57 -12.09
CA ILE A 32 -2.66 -8.27 -13.45
C ILE A 32 -1.49 -8.52 -14.39
N ALA A 33 -1.81 -9.09 -15.59
CA ALA A 33 -0.84 -9.16 -16.68
C ALA A 33 -0.29 -7.75 -17.01
N PRO A 34 1.00 -7.62 -17.42
CA PRO A 34 1.91 -8.71 -17.80
C PRO A 34 2.74 -9.30 -16.64
N THR A 35 2.86 -8.61 -15.49
CA THR A 35 3.78 -9.03 -14.44
C THR A 35 3.19 -10.04 -13.45
N GLY A 36 1.84 -10.06 -13.30
CA GLY A 36 1.20 -10.85 -12.26
C GLY A 36 1.69 -10.48 -10.86
N PHE A 37 1.81 -11.45 -9.99
CA PHE A 37 2.43 -11.26 -8.68
C PHE A 37 3.94 -11.06 -8.84
N PHE A 38 4.41 -9.88 -8.50
CA PHE A 38 5.81 -9.50 -8.64
C PHE A 38 6.41 -9.16 -7.28
N ASP A 39 7.24 -10.07 -6.76
CA ASP A 39 7.98 -9.89 -5.51
C ASP A 39 9.40 -10.46 -5.65
N PRO A 40 10.31 -9.73 -6.34
CA PRO A 40 11.67 -10.19 -6.62
C PRO A 40 12.52 -10.29 -5.33
N LEU A 41 12.21 -9.49 -4.32
CA LEU A 41 12.94 -9.45 -3.05
C LEU A 41 12.36 -10.40 -1.99
N LYS A 42 11.25 -11.08 -2.31
CA LYS A 42 10.54 -12.00 -1.40
C LYS A 42 10.22 -11.36 -0.04
N LEU A 43 9.79 -10.11 -0.06
CA LEU A 43 9.40 -9.35 1.12
C LEU A 43 7.99 -9.68 1.59
N SER A 44 7.14 -10.21 0.70
CA SER A 44 5.77 -10.54 0.99
C SER A 44 5.68 -11.90 1.72
N ASN A 45 5.10 -11.87 2.91
CA ASN A 45 4.76 -13.04 3.70
C ASN A 45 3.25 -13.04 3.97
N GLU A 46 2.67 -14.19 4.32
CA GLU A 46 1.24 -14.29 4.66
C GLU A 46 0.79 -13.27 5.73
N LYS A 47 1.68 -12.96 6.67
CA LYS A 47 1.39 -12.02 7.78
C LYS A 47 1.42 -10.56 7.36
N ASN A 48 2.30 -10.19 6.43
CA ASN A 48 2.52 -8.79 6.05
C ASN A 48 1.90 -8.42 4.70
N SER A 49 1.42 -9.39 3.92
CA SER A 49 0.86 -9.15 2.58
C SER A 49 -0.31 -8.16 2.61
N LYS A 50 -1.18 -8.27 3.61
CA LYS A 50 -2.31 -7.35 3.82
C LYS A 50 -1.84 -5.93 4.09
N TYR A 51 -0.85 -5.78 4.96
CA TYR A 51 -0.23 -4.52 5.31
C TYR A 51 0.50 -3.88 4.12
N LEU A 52 1.30 -4.66 3.39
CA LEU A 52 2.00 -4.18 2.19
C LEU A 52 1.01 -3.71 1.12
N ARG A 53 -0.12 -4.41 0.96
CA ARG A 53 -1.17 -3.99 0.02
C ARG A 53 -1.82 -2.68 0.44
N GLU A 54 -2.05 -2.48 1.72
CA GLU A 54 -2.56 -1.20 2.23
C GLU A 54 -1.61 -0.04 1.91
N PHE A 55 -0.31 -0.24 2.12
CA PHE A 55 0.70 0.76 1.77
C PHE A 55 0.77 1.03 0.27
N GLU A 56 0.73 0.00 -0.55
CA GLU A 56 0.74 0.14 -2.00
C GLU A 56 -0.44 0.99 -2.49
N LEU A 57 -1.65 0.72 -2.00
CA LEU A 57 -2.84 1.49 -2.33
C LEU A 57 -2.72 2.95 -1.87
N GLN A 58 -2.23 3.17 -0.66
CA GLN A 58 -2.07 4.52 -0.14
C GLN A 58 -1.04 5.33 -0.93
N HIS A 59 0.12 4.75 -1.21
CA HIS A 59 1.13 5.41 -2.06
C HIS A 59 0.60 5.65 -3.47
N GLY A 60 -0.14 4.69 -4.04
CA GLY A 60 -0.79 4.85 -5.33
C GLY A 60 -1.77 6.02 -5.38
N ARG A 61 -2.62 6.18 -4.35
CA ARG A 61 -3.58 7.28 -4.24
C ARG A 61 -2.89 8.64 -4.16
N VAL A 62 -1.89 8.75 -3.28
CA VAL A 62 -1.09 9.98 -3.15
C VAL A 62 -0.37 10.30 -4.45
N ALA A 63 0.20 9.30 -5.10
CA ALA A 63 0.91 9.46 -6.36
C ALA A 63 -0.02 9.88 -7.52
N MET A 64 -1.25 9.37 -7.59
CA MET A 64 -2.24 9.81 -8.59
C MET A 64 -2.58 11.29 -8.43
N VAL A 65 -2.69 11.76 -7.19
CA VAL A 65 -2.89 13.19 -6.92
C VAL A 65 -1.65 13.99 -7.29
N ALA A 66 -0.46 13.56 -6.86
CA ALA A 66 0.79 14.26 -7.11
C ALA A 66 1.13 14.36 -8.60
N SER A 67 1.00 13.24 -9.35
CA SER A 67 1.27 13.21 -10.80
C SER A 67 0.35 14.12 -11.61
N THR A 68 -0.78 14.53 -11.05
CA THR A 68 -1.71 15.48 -11.67
C THR A 68 -1.46 16.91 -11.20
N LEU A 69 -1.30 17.12 -9.88
CA LEU A 69 -1.21 18.46 -9.31
C LEU A 69 0.14 19.14 -9.58
N ILE A 70 1.24 18.39 -9.59
CA ILE A 70 2.57 18.96 -9.85
C ILE A 70 2.63 19.60 -11.25
N PRO A 71 2.34 18.87 -12.35
CA PRO A 71 2.34 19.46 -13.68
C PRO A 71 1.30 20.59 -13.86
N LEU A 72 0.14 20.45 -13.22
CA LEU A 72 -0.89 21.48 -13.28
C LEU A 72 -0.40 22.79 -12.65
N TYR A 73 0.30 22.72 -11.53
CA TYR A 73 0.86 23.90 -10.87
C TYR A 73 1.92 24.58 -11.73
N GLU A 74 2.83 23.81 -12.31
CA GLU A 74 3.84 24.34 -13.22
C GLU A 74 3.23 25.01 -14.46
N PHE A 75 2.17 24.40 -15.01
CA PHE A 75 1.44 25.00 -16.12
C PHE A 75 0.81 26.36 -15.75
N MET A 76 0.30 26.48 -14.52
CA MET A 76 -0.31 27.72 -14.01
C MET A 76 0.73 28.77 -13.65
N LYS A 77 1.92 28.39 -13.24
CA LYS A 77 3.04 29.25 -12.85
C LYS A 77 4.33 28.81 -13.55
N PRO A 78 4.50 29.15 -14.83
CA PRO A 78 5.70 28.78 -15.56
C PRO A 78 6.96 29.34 -14.90
N GLY A 79 8.01 28.51 -14.82
CA GLY A 79 9.28 28.88 -14.19
C GLY A 79 9.36 28.61 -12.68
N THR A 80 8.33 28.03 -12.08
CA THR A 80 8.38 27.51 -10.70
C THR A 80 8.42 25.97 -10.71
N LEU A 81 9.16 25.39 -9.77
CA LEU A 81 9.20 23.94 -9.61
C LEU A 81 7.95 23.45 -8.90
N GLY A 82 7.31 22.41 -9.44
CA GLY A 82 6.10 21.84 -8.87
C GLY A 82 6.30 21.23 -7.49
N ILE A 83 7.50 20.71 -7.20
CA ILE A 83 7.86 20.19 -5.88
C ILE A 83 7.84 21.26 -4.78
N ASN A 84 8.06 22.52 -5.13
CA ASN A 84 8.08 23.63 -4.18
C ASN A 84 6.69 24.22 -3.90
N TYR A 85 5.62 23.68 -4.51
CA TYR A 85 4.26 24.20 -4.40
C TYR A 85 3.84 24.56 -2.95
N LEU A 86 4.05 23.63 -2.02
CA LEU A 86 3.71 23.87 -0.62
C LEU A 86 4.69 24.82 0.06
N ALA A 87 5.98 24.78 -0.30
CA ALA A 87 6.99 25.65 0.28
C ALA A 87 6.81 27.11 -0.12
N ASP A 88 6.29 27.35 -1.33
CA ASP A 88 6.02 28.70 -1.87
C ASP A 88 4.74 29.33 -1.28
N MET A 89 3.93 28.55 -0.57
CA MET A 89 2.72 29.03 0.10
C MET A 89 3.03 29.56 1.49
N ASP A 90 2.34 30.64 1.89
CA ASP A 90 2.34 31.07 3.28
C ASP A 90 1.72 29.99 4.21
N PHE A 91 2.21 29.92 5.45
CA PHE A 91 1.77 28.90 6.41
C PHE A 91 0.23 28.86 6.58
N GLY A 92 -0.41 30.02 6.59
CA GLY A 92 -1.87 30.11 6.65
C GLY A 92 -2.59 29.44 5.48
N GLN A 93 -2.00 29.50 4.29
CA GLN A 93 -2.53 28.86 3.08
C GLN A 93 -2.28 27.36 3.05
N GLN A 94 -1.27 26.87 3.74
CA GLN A 94 -0.98 25.44 3.87
C GLN A 94 -1.92 24.72 4.85
N LEU A 95 -2.47 25.44 5.84
CA LEU A 95 -3.29 24.84 6.91
C LEU A 95 -4.47 23.98 6.40
N PRO A 96 -5.27 24.40 5.41
CA PRO A 96 -6.36 23.56 4.91
C PRO A 96 -5.86 22.23 4.33
N PHE A 97 -4.73 22.23 3.64
CA PHE A 97 -4.13 21.02 3.09
C PHE A 97 -3.74 20.05 4.22
N TRP A 98 -2.99 20.52 5.22
CA TRP A 98 -2.56 19.69 6.34
C TRP A 98 -3.72 19.20 7.18
N TYR A 99 -4.77 20.03 7.33
CA TYR A 99 -5.98 19.64 8.04
C TYR A 99 -6.72 18.50 7.34
N VAL A 100 -6.90 18.59 6.03
CA VAL A 100 -7.53 17.52 5.24
C VAL A 100 -6.71 16.24 5.30
N MET A 101 -5.37 16.34 5.15
CA MET A 101 -4.48 15.18 5.27
C MET A 101 -4.59 14.51 6.64
N ALA A 102 -4.59 15.30 7.71
CA ALA A 102 -4.74 14.79 9.07
C ALA A 102 -6.09 14.07 9.28
N LEU A 103 -7.19 14.63 8.76
CA LEU A 103 -8.52 14.00 8.83
C LEU A 103 -8.55 12.66 8.08
N LEU A 104 -7.98 12.59 6.90
CA LEU A 104 -7.92 11.35 6.10
C LEU A 104 -7.08 10.29 6.81
N GLU A 105 -5.91 10.65 7.35
CA GLU A 105 -5.05 9.72 8.09
C GLU A 105 -5.71 9.25 9.39
N PHE A 106 -6.36 10.14 10.13
CA PHE A 106 -7.10 9.76 11.34
C PHE A 106 -8.26 8.81 11.03
N GLY A 107 -9.02 9.09 9.96
CA GLY A 107 -10.09 8.21 9.49
C GLY A 107 -9.56 6.82 9.14
N ARG A 108 -8.43 6.76 8.46
CA ARG A 108 -7.74 5.52 8.10
C ARG A 108 -7.28 4.75 9.34
N MET A 109 -6.64 5.42 10.30
CA MET A 109 -6.22 4.80 11.55
C MET A 109 -7.41 4.17 12.29
N LYS A 110 -8.51 4.88 12.40
CA LYS A 110 -9.71 4.40 13.11
C LYS A 110 -10.36 3.21 12.43
N SER A 111 -10.43 3.21 11.09
CA SER A 111 -11.13 2.17 10.33
C SER A 111 -10.30 0.90 10.18
N GLY A 112 -9.01 1.01 9.85
CA GLY A 112 -8.21 -0.11 9.39
C GLY A 112 -7.21 -0.68 10.40
N TRP A 113 -6.72 0.14 11.35
CA TRP A 113 -5.66 -0.29 12.26
C TRP A 113 -6.20 -0.85 13.57
N GLU A 114 -5.50 -1.83 14.13
CA GLU A 114 -5.73 -2.26 15.50
C GLU A 114 -5.19 -1.23 16.49
N ASN A 115 -5.80 -1.20 17.67
CA ASN A 115 -5.34 -0.32 18.73
C ASN A 115 -3.99 -0.84 19.28
N PRO A 116 -2.88 -0.10 19.14
CA PRO A 116 -1.56 -0.52 19.59
C PRO A 116 -1.48 -0.73 21.10
N PHE A 117 -2.40 -0.10 21.85
CA PHE A 117 -2.44 -0.20 23.32
C PHE A 117 -3.17 -1.46 23.81
N SER A 118 -3.94 -2.16 22.97
CA SER A 118 -4.70 -3.34 23.38
C SER A 118 -3.92 -4.64 23.18
N ASN A 119 -3.18 -4.80 22.08
CA ASN A 119 -2.57 -6.07 21.71
C ASN A 119 -1.03 -6.07 21.72
N GLY A 120 -0.39 -4.94 22.05
CA GLY A 120 1.08 -4.82 22.09
C GLY A 120 1.77 -4.97 20.72
N THR A 121 1.00 -5.15 19.65
CA THR A 121 1.50 -5.22 18.28
C THR A 121 1.31 -3.86 17.61
N THR A 122 2.43 -3.18 17.37
CA THR A 122 2.44 -1.98 16.52
C THR A 122 2.32 -2.41 15.06
N PHE A 123 1.52 -1.67 14.27
CA PHE A 123 1.35 -1.87 12.83
C PHE A 123 0.58 -3.13 12.42
N SER A 124 -0.41 -3.57 13.20
CA SER A 124 -1.35 -4.59 12.74
C SER A 124 -2.65 -3.98 12.23
N LEU A 125 -3.17 -4.57 11.14
CA LEU A 125 -4.47 -4.24 10.58
C LEU A 125 -5.52 -5.16 11.16
N LYS A 126 -6.74 -4.67 11.38
CA LYS A 126 -7.88 -5.47 11.82
C LYS A 126 -8.10 -6.65 10.87
N GLU A 127 -8.46 -7.80 11.41
CA GLU A 127 -8.67 -9.02 10.62
C GLU A 127 -9.73 -8.82 9.53
N ASP A 128 -10.82 -8.14 9.85
CA ASP A 128 -11.95 -7.90 8.93
C ASP A 128 -11.72 -6.75 7.96
N PHE A 129 -10.61 -6.02 8.09
CA PHE A 129 -10.35 -4.87 7.24
C PHE A 129 -9.85 -5.30 5.87
N GLN A 130 -10.53 -4.85 4.81
CA GLN A 130 -10.05 -4.98 3.43
C GLN A 130 -9.15 -3.79 3.08
N PRO A 131 -7.89 -4.01 2.65
CA PRO A 131 -6.99 -2.93 2.25
C PRO A 131 -7.64 -1.97 1.24
N GLY A 132 -7.45 -0.68 1.48
CA GLY A 132 -8.01 0.39 0.67
C GLY A 132 -9.44 0.80 1.00
N ASN A 133 -10.16 0.03 1.82
CA ASN A 133 -11.57 0.31 2.15
C ASN A 133 -11.73 1.17 3.41
N HIS A 134 -11.27 2.42 3.36
CA HIS A 134 -11.31 3.33 4.52
C HIS A 134 -12.73 3.82 4.87
N LEU A 135 -13.63 3.84 3.89
CA LEU A 135 -15.00 4.31 4.07
C LEU A 135 -15.97 3.18 4.41
N ASN A 136 -15.47 1.97 4.67
CA ASN A 136 -16.27 0.79 5.00
C ASN A 136 -17.39 0.51 3.99
N PHE A 137 -17.11 0.71 2.70
CA PHE A 137 -18.02 0.30 1.65
C PHE A 137 -18.21 -1.22 1.66
N ASN A 138 -19.38 -1.67 1.28
CA ASN A 138 -19.63 -3.09 1.13
C ASN A 138 -18.75 -3.67 -0.01
N VAL A 139 -17.73 -4.43 0.37
CA VAL A 139 -16.73 -4.99 -0.55
C VAL A 139 -17.37 -5.88 -1.62
N GLU A 140 -18.45 -6.58 -1.29
CA GLU A 140 -19.16 -7.46 -2.22
C GLU A 140 -19.77 -6.70 -3.42
N LYS A 141 -20.08 -5.40 -3.23
CA LYS A 141 -20.64 -4.55 -4.29
C LYS A 141 -19.60 -3.90 -5.16
N ILE A 142 -18.33 -3.91 -4.74
CA ILE A 142 -17.25 -3.30 -5.49
C ILE A 142 -16.69 -4.33 -6.48
N SER A 143 -16.69 -3.96 -7.76
CA SER A 143 -16.18 -4.82 -8.82
C SER A 143 -14.67 -5.07 -8.66
N GLU A 144 -14.23 -6.31 -8.89
CA GLU A 144 -12.80 -6.65 -8.98
C GLU A 144 -12.05 -5.77 -9.98
N ARG A 145 -12.73 -5.40 -11.06
CA ARG A 145 -12.19 -4.51 -12.09
C ARG A 145 -11.84 -3.14 -11.50
N ALA A 146 -12.64 -2.62 -10.57
CA ALA A 146 -12.36 -1.34 -9.93
C ALA A 146 -11.10 -1.39 -9.06
N TYR A 147 -10.95 -2.43 -8.24
CA TYR A 147 -9.72 -2.63 -7.45
C TYR A 147 -8.48 -2.79 -8.33
N ASN A 148 -8.59 -3.59 -9.38
CA ASN A 148 -7.48 -3.81 -10.30
C ASN A 148 -7.11 -2.53 -11.06
N SER A 149 -8.09 -1.73 -11.45
CA SER A 149 -7.88 -0.44 -12.12
C SER A 149 -7.23 0.57 -11.16
N GLU A 150 -7.66 0.63 -9.91
CA GLU A 150 -7.05 1.49 -8.90
C GLU A 150 -5.58 1.16 -8.69
N LEU A 151 -5.25 -0.12 -8.54
CA LEU A 151 -3.87 -0.58 -8.36
C LEU A 151 -3.00 -0.30 -9.57
N SER A 152 -3.47 -0.60 -10.79
CA SER A 152 -2.67 -0.37 -12.00
C SER A 152 -2.43 1.11 -12.25
N ASN A 153 -3.45 1.96 -12.09
CA ASN A 153 -3.31 3.40 -12.20
C ASN A 153 -2.41 3.96 -11.08
N GLY A 154 -2.54 3.45 -9.86
CA GLY A 154 -1.68 3.83 -8.74
C GLY A 154 -0.20 3.51 -8.98
N ARG A 155 0.10 2.31 -9.50
CA ARG A 155 1.47 1.91 -9.88
C ARG A 155 2.05 2.81 -10.96
N LEU A 156 1.28 3.08 -12.00
CA LEU A 156 1.70 3.99 -13.06
C LEU A 156 1.95 5.40 -12.53
N ALA A 157 1.07 5.89 -11.68
CA ALA A 157 1.20 7.21 -11.06
C ALA A 157 2.41 7.31 -10.13
N MET A 158 2.74 6.24 -9.37
CA MET A 158 3.97 6.21 -8.56
C MET A 158 5.22 6.35 -9.42
N LEU A 159 5.30 5.65 -10.55
CA LEU A 159 6.41 5.78 -11.49
C LEU A 159 6.46 7.18 -12.12
N ALA A 160 5.31 7.72 -12.54
CA ALA A 160 5.22 9.06 -13.11
C ALA A 160 5.64 10.14 -12.11
N SER A 161 5.14 10.09 -10.87
CA SER A 161 5.51 11.05 -9.82
C SER A 161 6.99 10.97 -9.47
N ALA A 162 7.54 9.75 -9.37
CA ALA A 162 8.96 9.55 -9.11
C ALA A 162 9.83 10.14 -10.25
N HIS A 163 9.39 10.00 -11.50
CA HIS A 163 10.07 10.60 -12.65
C HIS A 163 10.01 12.12 -12.60
N ILE A 164 8.82 12.71 -12.39
CA ILE A 164 8.63 14.17 -12.30
C ILE A 164 9.51 14.75 -11.20
N ILE A 165 9.37 14.27 -9.98
CA ILE A 165 10.14 14.75 -8.83
C ILE A 165 11.65 14.56 -9.05
N GLY A 166 12.04 13.40 -9.57
CA GLY A 166 13.46 13.11 -9.85
C GLY A 166 14.03 14.04 -10.93
N SER A 167 13.29 14.32 -12.00
CA SER A 167 13.72 15.25 -13.05
C SER A 167 13.86 16.68 -12.53
N GLU A 168 12.89 17.20 -11.79
CA GLU A 168 12.96 18.54 -11.20
C GLU A 168 14.14 18.69 -10.23
N LEU A 169 14.39 17.66 -9.38
CA LEU A 169 15.51 17.66 -8.43
C LEU A 169 16.88 17.63 -9.13
N LEU A 170 16.99 16.93 -10.25
CA LEU A 170 18.26 16.76 -10.97
C LEU A 170 18.55 17.92 -11.92
N THR A 171 17.54 18.44 -12.58
CA THR A 171 17.69 19.48 -13.61
C THR A 171 17.53 20.90 -13.05
N GLY A 172 16.80 21.05 -11.95
CA GLY A 172 16.38 22.37 -11.43
C GLY A 172 15.37 23.08 -12.30
N HIS A 173 14.76 22.39 -13.27
CA HIS A 173 13.75 22.92 -14.18
C HIS A 173 12.47 22.12 -14.08
N GLY A 174 11.33 22.81 -14.22
CA GLY A 174 10.03 22.18 -14.32
C GLY A 174 9.85 21.43 -15.66
N LEU A 175 8.69 20.79 -15.79
CA LEU A 175 8.31 20.08 -17.03
C LEU A 175 7.97 21.02 -18.19
N PHE A 176 7.63 22.29 -17.87
CA PHE A 176 7.20 23.33 -18.84
C PHE A 176 8.06 24.58 -18.76
#